data_e33ffaabe2878f7494d0f8ff6d6fc758
#
_entry.id   e33ffaabe2878f7494d0f8ff6d6fc758
#
_cell.length_a   1.000
_cell.length_b   1.000
_cell.length_c   1.000
_cell.angle_alpha   90.00
_cell.angle_beta   90.00
_cell.angle_gamma   90.00
#
_symmetry.space_group_name_H-M   'P 1'
#
loop_
_entity.id
_entity.type
_entity.pdbx_description
1 polymer ?
#
loop_
_entity_poly.entity_id
_entity_poly.type
_entity_poly.pdbx_seq_one_letter_code
_entity_poly.pdbx_strand_id
1 'polypeptide(L)'
;MVTHSLYSWSKLVNNGLWKPRNFDAYIIRLIEKYAIHEDKVNKILLSVPSRHGKSTLISRNLTSYFLTHYPEDKVILTAYSQALASQFGGQVKDIINYYGNETKYKVKVSRDSHAKNKFNIEGHQGQMVAVGASGSLMGFGAGLFIVDDPIKNVADADSEVKQNNLREWFNGVVRSRLEKRANGKNPIIVVIAQRLHLKDLHGIIKENSPYIKGKEAFQILENGGTIPFNTWVDLNIPAICTNSEEDILNRKVGDVLWPYQRNYEWLMNEKKEIGSYLFNAIYQGKPQERDGNIFKREWFMNTETDEIYRQIDNIPENLPTMRYWDFGASGKKGDATAGALTAWDGTNIYILDINTGKYSASQVLSTFERTALHDGVDTKIRIEQEPGAGSKLLINQFRRNPTFKKYNIRGDKVKLKKAVRSFNLEALAEAGRIYWLRGSWNIDIIDHLVSFTGQDGKPDDITDSLTGSCNIWRRPRRKINV
;
A
#
# COMPACT_ATOMS: atom_id res chain seq x y z
N MET A 1 -11.35 26.80 -33.79
CA MET A 1 -11.12 25.48 -33.19
C MET A 1 -10.36 25.69 -31.87
N VAL A 2 -10.91 25.26 -30.77
CA VAL A 2 -10.32 25.47 -29.45
C VAL A 2 -9.21 24.43 -29.24
N THR A 3 -7.98 24.89 -29.07
CA THR A 3 -6.90 24.00 -28.64
C THR A 3 -7.00 23.90 -27.12
N HIS A 4 -7.50 22.79 -26.63
CA HIS A 4 -7.59 22.56 -25.18
C HIS A 4 -6.18 22.33 -24.59
N SER A 5 -5.91 22.95 -23.45
CA SER A 5 -4.81 22.53 -22.57
C SER A 5 -5.24 21.28 -21.79
N LEU A 6 -4.31 20.53 -21.24
CA LEU A 6 -4.65 19.40 -20.37
C LEU A 6 -5.56 19.82 -19.20
N TYR A 7 -5.40 21.06 -18.73
CA TYR A 7 -6.27 21.65 -17.71
C TYR A 7 -7.72 21.82 -18.21
N SER A 8 -7.93 22.51 -19.37
CA SER A 8 -9.26 22.72 -19.93
C SER A 8 -9.89 21.41 -20.39
N TRP A 9 -9.10 20.50 -20.95
CA TRP A 9 -9.52 19.14 -21.27
C TRP A 9 -10.03 18.38 -20.05
N SER A 10 -9.27 18.43 -18.94
CA SER A 10 -9.69 17.77 -17.69
C SER A 10 -10.99 18.33 -17.14
N LYS A 11 -11.27 19.61 -17.29
CA LYS A 11 -12.57 20.20 -16.96
C LYS A 11 -13.69 19.70 -17.89
N LEU A 12 -13.45 19.72 -19.19
CA LEU A 12 -14.41 19.30 -20.21
C LEU A 12 -14.86 17.85 -19.99
N VAL A 13 -13.91 16.91 -19.93
CA VAL A 13 -14.19 15.45 -19.84
C VAL A 13 -14.77 15.01 -18.49
N ASN A 14 -14.85 15.91 -17.55
CA ASN A 14 -15.53 15.71 -16.26
C ASN A 14 -16.80 16.58 -16.12
N ASN A 15 -17.39 17.05 -17.22
CA ASN A 15 -18.58 17.88 -17.22
C ASN A 15 -18.49 19.11 -16.30
N GLY A 16 -17.32 19.73 -16.20
CA GLY A 16 -17.05 20.88 -15.31
C GLY A 16 -16.96 20.54 -13.81
N LEU A 17 -17.20 19.30 -13.42
CA LEU A 17 -17.17 18.90 -12.00
C LEU A 17 -15.75 18.74 -11.43
N TRP A 18 -14.76 18.55 -12.30
CA TRP A 18 -13.37 18.48 -11.85
C TRP A 18 -12.86 19.86 -11.44
N LYS A 19 -12.54 19.99 -10.17
CA LYS A 19 -11.92 21.20 -9.61
C LYS A 19 -10.42 20.95 -9.45
N PRO A 20 -9.58 21.71 -10.15
CA PRO A 20 -8.13 21.60 -10.03
C PRO A 20 -7.70 22.00 -8.62
N ARG A 21 -6.72 21.31 -8.10
CA ARG A 21 -6.06 21.62 -6.84
C ARG A 21 -4.72 22.28 -7.15
N ASN A 22 -4.13 22.96 -6.20
CA ASN A 22 -2.87 23.67 -6.41
C ASN A 22 -1.77 22.74 -6.95
N PHE A 23 -1.70 21.50 -6.46
CA PHE A 23 -0.70 20.55 -6.92
C PHE A 23 -0.96 20.00 -8.34
N ASP A 24 -2.20 19.97 -8.81
CA ASP A 24 -2.50 19.56 -10.20
C ASP A 24 -1.84 20.51 -11.21
N ALA A 25 -1.75 21.80 -10.90
CA ALA A 25 -1.11 22.78 -11.76
C ALA A 25 0.37 22.47 -12.00
N TYR A 26 1.09 22.04 -10.97
CA TYR A 26 2.50 21.61 -11.10
C TYR A 26 2.64 20.35 -11.91
N ILE A 27 1.78 19.34 -11.67
CA ILE A 27 1.77 18.09 -12.43
C ILE A 27 1.47 18.34 -13.91
N ILE A 28 0.43 19.13 -14.19
CA ILE A 28 0.05 19.50 -15.57
C ILE A 28 1.19 20.25 -16.24
N ARG A 29 1.78 21.25 -15.58
CA ARG A 29 2.88 22.04 -16.12
C ARG A 29 4.11 21.20 -16.45
N LEU A 30 4.48 20.26 -15.56
CA LEU A 30 5.59 19.36 -15.80
C LEU A 30 5.35 18.49 -17.03
N ILE A 31 4.16 17.92 -17.17
CA ILE A 31 3.82 16.98 -18.24
C ILE A 31 3.50 17.74 -19.54
N GLU A 32 2.56 18.67 -19.52
CA GLU A 32 2.09 19.32 -20.74
C GLU A 32 3.16 20.26 -21.31
N LYS A 33 3.62 21.22 -20.51
CA LYS A 33 4.58 22.22 -20.99
C LYS A 33 5.94 21.58 -21.24
N TYR A 34 6.53 20.99 -20.21
CA TYR A 34 7.94 20.60 -20.27
C TYR A 34 8.17 19.24 -20.93
N ALA A 35 7.26 18.26 -20.79
CA ALA A 35 7.45 16.97 -21.44
C ALA A 35 6.80 16.91 -22.83
N ILE A 36 5.52 17.29 -22.96
CA ILE A 36 4.82 17.14 -24.25
C ILE A 36 5.25 18.22 -25.25
N HIS A 37 5.25 19.50 -24.83
CA HIS A 37 5.45 20.61 -25.78
C HIS A 37 6.91 20.95 -25.97
N GLU A 38 7.71 21.02 -24.91
CA GLU A 38 9.11 21.50 -24.98
C GLU A 38 10.15 20.36 -25.11
N ASP A 39 9.77 19.10 -24.86
CA ASP A 39 10.67 17.92 -24.86
C ASP A 39 11.87 18.06 -23.89
N LYS A 40 11.66 18.80 -22.79
CA LYS A 40 12.70 19.07 -21.79
C LYS A 40 12.72 18.06 -20.64
N VAL A 41 11.66 17.24 -20.51
CA VAL A 41 11.51 16.19 -19.51
C VAL A 41 10.91 14.97 -20.19
N ASN A 42 11.47 13.79 -19.95
CA ASN A 42 10.98 12.58 -20.60
C ASN A 42 10.62 11.46 -19.60
N LYS A 43 11.10 11.54 -18.37
CA LYS A 43 10.96 10.50 -17.35
C LYS A 43 10.47 11.11 -16.04
N ILE A 44 9.29 10.69 -15.58
CA ILE A 44 8.63 11.27 -14.42
C ILE A 44 8.23 10.17 -13.45
N LEU A 45 8.68 10.27 -12.19
CA LEU A 45 8.17 9.55 -11.04
C LEU A 45 7.20 10.47 -10.29
N LEU A 46 5.95 10.09 -10.18
CA LEU A 46 4.94 10.90 -9.52
C LEU A 46 4.38 10.15 -8.30
N SER A 47 4.65 10.68 -7.11
CA SER A 47 4.06 10.21 -5.86
C SER A 47 3.12 11.27 -5.30
N VAL A 48 1.85 10.92 -5.17
CA VAL A 48 0.81 11.75 -4.54
C VAL A 48 0.00 10.84 -3.61
N PRO A 49 -0.46 11.30 -2.46
CA PRO A 49 -1.18 10.48 -1.50
C PRO A 49 -2.38 9.76 -2.10
N SER A 50 -2.78 8.65 -1.48
CA SER A 50 -3.97 7.90 -1.88
C SER A 50 -5.22 8.81 -1.93
N ARG A 51 -6.12 8.56 -2.91
CA ARG A 51 -7.38 9.31 -3.10
C ARG A 51 -7.21 10.81 -3.42
N HIS A 52 -6.04 11.22 -3.88
CA HIS A 52 -5.78 12.60 -4.36
C HIS A 52 -5.88 12.73 -5.89
N GLY A 53 -6.56 11.82 -6.58
CA GLY A 53 -6.94 11.96 -7.99
C GLY A 53 -5.81 11.76 -9.01
N LYS A 54 -4.66 11.19 -8.62
CA LYS A 54 -3.52 10.94 -9.52
C LYS A 54 -3.91 10.14 -10.77
N SER A 55 -4.57 8.99 -10.61
CA SER A 55 -4.98 8.13 -11.73
C SER A 55 -6.05 8.79 -12.62
N THR A 56 -6.94 9.60 -12.04
CA THR A 56 -7.91 10.37 -12.81
C THR A 56 -7.22 11.38 -13.73
N LEU A 57 -6.23 12.11 -13.21
CA LEU A 57 -5.49 13.10 -14.00
C LEU A 57 -4.59 12.44 -15.04
N ILE A 58 -3.84 11.41 -14.66
CA ILE A 58 -2.81 10.80 -15.52
C ILE A 58 -3.37 9.67 -16.38
N SER A 59 -3.92 8.61 -15.76
CA SER A 59 -4.29 7.41 -16.50
C SER A 59 -5.53 7.59 -17.37
N ARG A 60 -6.39 8.55 -17.03
CA ARG A 60 -7.59 8.84 -17.78
C ARG A 60 -7.51 10.15 -18.60
N ASN A 61 -7.32 11.29 -17.92
CA ASN A 61 -7.42 12.60 -18.60
C ASN A 61 -6.21 12.87 -19.49
N LEU A 62 -4.97 12.65 -19.00
CA LEU A 62 -3.76 12.80 -19.82
C LEU A 62 -3.77 11.84 -21.02
N THR A 63 -4.14 10.56 -20.81
CA THR A 63 -4.17 9.57 -21.88
C THR A 63 -5.15 9.97 -23.00
N SER A 64 -6.36 10.38 -22.62
CA SER A 64 -7.35 10.84 -23.61
C SER A 64 -6.93 12.16 -24.27
N TYR A 65 -6.38 13.10 -23.52
CA TYR A 65 -5.79 14.33 -24.05
C TYR A 65 -4.70 14.03 -25.09
N PHE A 66 -3.76 13.14 -24.74
CA PHE A 66 -2.63 12.83 -25.60
C PHE A 66 -3.09 12.23 -26.94
N LEU A 67 -3.97 11.22 -26.89
CA LEU A 67 -4.49 10.58 -28.11
C LEU A 67 -5.35 11.51 -28.98
N THR A 68 -6.05 12.48 -28.39
CA THR A 68 -6.91 13.41 -29.16
C THR A 68 -6.14 14.60 -29.71
N HIS A 69 -5.02 14.97 -29.15
CA HIS A 69 -4.18 16.09 -29.61
C HIS A 69 -2.96 15.64 -30.42
N TYR A 70 -2.57 14.37 -30.29
CA TYR A 70 -1.46 13.73 -31.00
C TYR A 70 -1.93 12.37 -31.55
N PRO A 71 -2.88 12.35 -32.51
CA PRO A 71 -3.57 11.13 -32.93
C PRO A 71 -2.69 10.15 -33.70
N GLU A 72 -1.45 10.54 -34.08
CA GLU A 72 -0.46 9.64 -34.70
C GLU A 72 0.39 8.91 -33.64
N ASP A 73 0.35 9.35 -32.38
CA ASP A 73 1.16 8.78 -31.29
C ASP A 73 0.44 7.57 -30.64
N LYS A 74 1.23 6.63 -30.16
CA LYS A 74 0.76 5.43 -29.45
C LYS A 74 0.92 5.59 -27.95
N VAL A 75 -0.03 5.03 -27.18
CA VAL A 75 -0.01 5.03 -25.72
C VAL A 75 -0.08 3.62 -25.18
N ILE A 76 0.81 3.30 -24.24
CA ILE A 76 0.73 2.11 -23.39
C ILE A 76 0.40 2.56 -21.96
N LEU A 77 -0.62 1.93 -21.37
CA LEU A 77 -0.98 2.11 -19.96
C LEU A 77 -0.91 0.77 -19.24
N THR A 78 -0.21 0.73 -18.11
CA THR A 78 -0.15 -0.47 -17.27
C THR A 78 -0.64 -0.16 -15.86
N ALA A 79 -1.27 -1.16 -15.22
CA ALA A 79 -1.70 -1.11 -13.82
C ALA A 79 -1.43 -2.46 -13.15
N TYR A 80 -1.57 -2.57 -11.82
CA TYR A 80 -1.28 -3.83 -11.11
C TYR A 80 -2.11 -5.03 -11.59
N SER A 81 -3.26 -4.80 -12.24
CA SER A 81 -4.10 -5.88 -12.78
C SER A 81 -4.65 -5.54 -14.16
N GLN A 82 -4.93 -6.58 -14.95
CA GLN A 82 -5.59 -6.43 -16.26
C GLN A 82 -6.98 -5.79 -16.14
N ALA A 83 -7.73 -6.13 -15.09
CA ALA A 83 -9.07 -5.57 -14.88
C ALA A 83 -9.02 -4.04 -14.69
N LEU A 84 -8.08 -3.54 -13.87
CA LEU A 84 -7.91 -2.10 -13.65
C LEU A 84 -7.41 -1.39 -14.93
N ALA A 85 -6.43 -1.96 -15.61
CA ALA A 85 -5.94 -1.42 -16.88
C ALA A 85 -7.06 -1.32 -17.92
N SER A 86 -7.87 -2.38 -18.07
CA SER A 86 -9.03 -2.40 -18.98
C SER A 86 -10.12 -1.39 -18.59
N GLN A 87 -10.30 -1.13 -17.29
CA GLN A 87 -11.21 -0.09 -16.82
C GLN A 87 -10.75 1.30 -17.28
N PHE A 88 -9.46 1.63 -17.10
CA PHE A 88 -8.91 2.88 -17.61
C PHE A 88 -9.01 2.98 -19.13
N GLY A 89 -8.65 1.92 -19.85
CA GLY A 89 -8.78 1.88 -21.31
C GLY A 89 -10.21 2.14 -21.79
N GLY A 90 -11.20 1.53 -21.13
CA GLY A 90 -12.62 1.79 -21.40
C GLY A 90 -13.01 3.25 -21.16
N GLN A 91 -12.60 3.84 -20.04
CA GLN A 91 -12.86 5.25 -19.73
C GLN A 91 -12.23 6.20 -20.76
N VAL A 92 -10.98 5.92 -21.18
CA VAL A 92 -10.31 6.72 -22.22
C VAL A 92 -11.04 6.61 -23.56
N LYS A 93 -11.46 5.39 -23.94
CA LYS A 93 -12.26 5.13 -25.14
C LYS A 93 -13.56 5.93 -25.14
N ASP A 94 -14.28 5.90 -24.03
CA ASP A 94 -15.54 6.65 -23.87
C ASP A 94 -15.30 8.16 -24.01
N ILE A 95 -14.28 8.71 -23.35
CA ILE A 95 -13.91 10.12 -23.46
C ILE A 95 -13.62 10.51 -24.91
N ILE A 96 -12.83 9.72 -25.64
CA ILE A 96 -12.49 10.01 -27.04
C ILE A 96 -13.76 10.01 -27.89
N ASN A 97 -14.67 9.05 -27.71
CA ASN A 97 -15.91 8.97 -28.47
C ASN A 97 -16.86 10.14 -28.18
N TYR A 98 -16.94 10.61 -26.94
CA TYR A 98 -17.81 11.73 -26.57
C TYR A 98 -17.22 13.11 -26.91
N TYR A 99 -15.94 13.31 -26.65
CA TYR A 99 -15.31 14.63 -26.70
C TYR A 99 -14.26 14.79 -27.81
N GLY A 100 -13.88 13.73 -28.51
CA GLY A 100 -12.86 13.80 -29.55
C GLY A 100 -13.19 14.73 -30.70
N ASN A 101 -14.46 14.94 -30.97
CA ASN A 101 -14.93 15.93 -31.98
C ASN A 101 -14.68 17.39 -31.59
N GLU A 102 -14.49 17.68 -30.29
CA GLU A 102 -14.18 19.02 -29.77
C GLU A 102 -12.73 19.43 -30.06
N THR A 103 -11.90 18.48 -30.48
CA THR A 103 -10.48 18.71 -30.75
C THR A 103 -10.22 19.11 -32.20
N LYS A 104 -9.03 19.65 -32.45
CA LYS A 104 -8.60 20.06 -33.81
C LYS A 104 -8.73 18.93 -34.84
N TYR A 105 -8.42 17.71 -34.45
CA TYR A 105 -8.39 16.54 -35.33
C TYR A 105 -9.70 15.77 -35.42
N LYS A 106 -10.72 16.14 -34.62
CA LYS A 106 -12.03 15.47 -34.55
C LYS A 106 -11.95 13.96 -34.41
N VAL A 107 -11.14 13.57 -33.45
CA VAL A 107 -10.71 12.17 -33.22
C VAL A 107 -11.86 11.27 -32.78
N LYS A 108 -11.91 10.06 -33.34
CA LYS A 108 -12.81 8.97 -32.91
C LYS A 108 -12.04 7.67 -32.76
N VAL A 109 -12.58 6.75 -31.99
CA VAL A 109 -12.08 5.39 -31.94
C VAL A 109 -12.55 4.63 -33.16
N SER A 110 -11.64 3.85 -33.77
CA SER A 110 -11.97 3.02 -34.95
C SER A 110 -13.13 2.07 -34.67
N ARG A 111 -14.02 1.92 -35.64
CA ARG A 111 -15.22 1.05 -35.53
C ARG A 111 -14.87 -0.42 -35.31
N ASP A 112 -13.73 -0.88 -35.80
CA ASP A 112 -13.25 -2.25 -35.65
C ASP A 112 -12.63 -2.51 -34.27
N SER A 113 -12.52 -1.49 -33.44
CA SER A 113 -11.87 -1.56 -32.11
C SER A 113 -12.89 -1.74 -30.99
N HIS A 114 -13.37 -2.95 -30.78
CA HIS A 114 -14.38 -3.25 -29.75
C HIS A 114 -13.82 -3.40 -28.33
N ALA A 115 -12.55 -3.78 -28.19
CA ALA A 115 -11.94 -4.05 -26.88
C ALA A 115 -11.75 -2.78 -26.05
N LYS A 116 -11.94 -2.89 -24.74
CA LYS A 116 -11.69 -1.80 -23.78
C LYS A 116 -10.20 -1.54 -23.53
N ASN A 117 -9.39 -2.56 -23.70
CA ASN A 117 -7.96 -2.53 -23.38
C ASN A 117 -7.05 -2.38 -24.59
N LYS A 118 -7.61 -2.36 -25.81
CA LYS A 118 -6.85 -2.13 -27.04
C LYS A 118 -7.75 -1.53 -28.09
N PHE A 119 -7.38 -0.36 -28.62
CA PHE A 119 -8.11 0.29 -29.68
C PHE A 119 -7.22 1.22 -30.52
N ASN A 120 -7.64 1.47 -31.74
CA ASN A 120 -6.99 2.35 -32.71
C ASN A 120 -7.80 3.64 -32.85
N ILE A 121 -7.13 4.70 -33.30
CA ILE A 121 -7.73 5.98 -33.65
C ILE A 121 -8.12 5.95 -35.11
N GLU A 122 -9.40 6.26 -35.44
CA GLU A 122 -9.91 6.23 -36.79
C GLU A 122 -9.21 7.24 -37.71
N GLY A 123 -8.67 6.76 -38.83
CA GLY A 123 -7.95 7.60 -39.79
C GLY A 123 -6.57 8.05 -39.41
N HIS A 124 -6.02 7.54 -38.27
CA HIS A 124 -4.69 7.88 -37.75
C HIS A 124 -3.93 6.62 -37.33
N GLN A 125 -2.60 6.76 -37.08
CA GLN A 125 -1.77 5.65 -36.62
C GLN A 125 -1.83 5.44 -35.09
N GLY A 126 -2.46 6.35 -34.39
CA GLY A 126 -2.57 6.32 -32.93
C GLY A 126 -3.28 5.09 -32.42
N GLN A 127 -2.77 4.58 -31.30
CA GLN A 127 -3.25 3.35 -30.69
C GLN A 127 -3.13 3.43 -29.17
N MET A 128 -4.08 2.82 -28.46
CA MET A 128 -3.97 2.57 -27.03
C MET A 128 -3.90 1.08 -26.73
N VAL A 129 -2.98 0.72 -25.82
CA VAL A 129 -2.90 -0.61 -25.23
C VAL A 129 -2.87 -0.48 -23.70
N ALA A 130 -3.81 -1.14 -23.02
CA ALA A 130 -3.92 -1.15 -21.56
C ALA A 130 -3.78 -2.57 -21.03
N VAL A 131 -2.71 -2.85 -20.25
CA VAL A 131 -2.38 -4.20 -19.77
C VAL A 131 -2.01 -4.20 -18.28
N GLY A 132 -2.18 -5.35 -17.61
CA GLY A 132 -1.62 -5.55 -16.28
C GLY A 132 -0.09 -5.52 -16.28
N ALA A 133 0.54 -5.19 -15.15
CA ALA A 133 1.99 -5.02 -15.00
C ALA A 133 2.85 -6.28 -15.33
N SER A 134 2.25 -7.43 -15.55
CA SER A 134 2.93 -8.65 -16.04
C SER A 134 2.42 -9.09 -17.41
N GLY A 135 1.57 -8.27 -18.05
CA GLY A 135 0.97 -8.59 -19.35
C GLY A 135 1.96 -8.47 -20.50
N SER A 136 1.68 -9.20 -21.58
CA SER A 136 2.51 -9.17 -22.79
C SER A 136 2.33 -7.85 -23.53
N LEU A 137 3.44 -7.20 -23.85
CA LEU A 137 3.55 -5.99 -24.67
C LEU A 137 4.32 -6.24 -25.95
N MET A 138 4.44 -7.50 -26.39
CA MET A 138 5.19 -7.83 -27.61
C MET A 138 4.60 -7.13 -28.82
N GLY A 139 5.46 -6.51 -29.64
CA GLY A 139 5.05 -5.82 -30.87
C GLY A 139 4.40 -4.45 -30.67
N PHE A 140 4.30 -3.94 -29.43
CA PHE A 140 3.78 -2.60 -29.16
C PHE A 140 4.90 -1.67 -28.70
N GLY A 141 4.92 -0.46 -29.29
CA GLY A 141 5.75 0.65 -28.85
C GLY A 141 4.86 1.85 -28.45
N ALA A 142 5.41 2.82 -27.73
CA ALA A 142 4.65 3.97 -27.27
C ALA A 142 5.47 5.26 -27.22
N GLY A 143 4.88 6.35 -27.69
CA GLY A 143 5.34 7.71 -27.45
C GLY A 143 4.99 8.23 -26.07
N LEU A 144 3.94 7.66 -25.42
CA LEU A 144 3.60 7.88 -24.04
C LEU A 144 3.39 6.54 -23.33
N PHE A 145 4.19 6.27 -22.30
CA PHE A 145 4.05 5.09 -21.46
C PHE A 145 3.64 5.49 -20.03
N ILE A 146 2.53 4.96 -19.55
CA ILE A 146 2.02 5.22 -18.19
C ILE A 146 2.06 3.91 -17.40
N VAL A 147 2.67 3.97 -16.21
CA VAL A 147 2.62 2.91 -15.20
C VAL A 147 1.84 3.42 -14.01
N ASP A 148 0.65 2.86 -13.75
CA ASP A 148 -0.24 3.28 -12.66
C ASP A 148 -0.31 2.23 -11.56
N ASP A 149 0.23 2.57 -10.38
CA ASP A 149 0.21 1.74 -9.17
C ASP A 149 0.52 0.24 -9.49
N PRO A 150 1.75 -0.12 -9.92
CA PRO A 150 2.06 -1.47 -10.42
C PRO A 150 2.05 -2.55 -9.33
N ILE A 151 1.97 -2.16 -8.05
CA ILE A 151 1.91 -3.04 -6.88
C ILE A 151 0.54 -2.90 -6.22
N LYS A 152 -0.10 -4.03 -5.87
CA LYS A 152 -1.47 -4.05 -5.36
C LYS A 152 -1.60 -3.59 -3.91
N ASN A 153 -0.67 -4.01 -3.04
CA ASN A 153 -0.75 -3.82 -1.59
C ASN A 153 0.63 -3.94 -0.93
N VAL A 154 0.70 -3.66 0.38
CA VAL A 154 1.94 -3.71 1.17
C VAL A 154 2.58 -5.09 1.19
N ALA A 155 1.78 -6.16 1.26
CA ALA A 155 2.30 -7.53 1.26
C ALA A 155 2.99 -7.90 -0.06
N ASP A 156 2.43 -7.42 -1.19
CA ASP A 156 3.06 -7.57 -2.49
C ASP A 156 4.34 -6.72 -2.60
N ALA A 157 4.33 -5.53 -2.00
CA ALA A 157 5.49 -4.64 -1.97
C ALA A 157 6.66 -5.18 -1.14
N ASP A 158 6.37 -5.94 -0.07
CA ASP A 158 7.36 -6.58 0.81
C ASP A 158 7.90 -7.91 0.25
N SER A 159 7.27 -8.46 -0.79
CA SER A 159 7.68 -9.73 -1.38
C SER A 159 8.89 -9.57 -2.31
N GLU A 160 10.04 -10.15 -1.96
CA GLU A 160 11.26 -10.13 -2.79
C GLU A 160 11.03 -10.70 -4.20
N VAL A 161 10.24 -11.78 -4.30
CA VAL A 161 9.87 -12.36 -5.60
C VAL A 161 9.13 -11.34 -6.45
N LYS A 162 8.19 -10.61 -5.85
CA LYS A 162 7.42 -9.57 -6.57
C LYS A 162 8.29 -8.37 -6.93
N GLN A 163 9.20 -7.96 -6.04
CA GLN A 163 10.17 -6.89 -6.30
C GLN A 163 11.09 -7.26 -7.49
N ASN A 164 11.62 -8.49 -7.51
CA ASN A 164 12.47 -8.98 -8.60
C ASN A 164 11.71 -9.07 -9.93
N ASN A 165 10.51 -9.64 -9.92
CA ASN A 165 9.66 -9.70 -11.11
C ASN A 165 9.33 -8.30 -11.66
N LEU A 166 9.08 -7.33 -10.78
CA LEU A 166 8.83 -5.94 -11.15
C LEU A 166 10.06 -5.27 -11.76
N ARG A 167 11.25 -5.54 -11.20
CA ARG A 167 12.55 -5.08 -11.74
C ARG A 167 12.82 -5.64 -13.12
N GLU A 168 12.64 -6.94 -13.31
CA GLU A 168 12.83 -7.62 -14.60
C GLU A 168 11.83 -7.12 -15.64
N TRP A 169 10.56 -7.02 -15.28
CA TRP A 169 9.53 -6.48 -16.16
C TRP A 169 9.83 -5.04 -16.58
N PHE A 170 10.19 -4.17 -15.65
CA PHE A 170 10.50 -2.77 -15.96
C PHE A 170 11.71 -2.66 -16.90
N ASN A 171 12.80 -3.34 -16.58
CA ASN A 171 14.03 -3.26 -17.36
C ASN A 171 13.93 -3.98 -18.72
N GLY A 172 13.32 -5.16 -18.76
CA GLY A 172 13.24 -5.97 -19.96
C GLY A 172 12.08 -5.60 -20.88
N VAL A 173 10.94 -5.20 -20.31
CA VAL A 173 9.74 -4.93 -21.10
C VAL A 173 9.49 -3.44 -21.26
N VAL A 174 9.31 -2.70 -20.18
CA VAL A 174 8.86 -1.29 -20.25
C VAL A 174 9.86 -0.43 -21.04
N ARG A 175 11.13 -0.50 -20.69
CA ARG A 175 12.18 0.33 -21.34
C ARG A 175 12.33 0.05 -22.83
N SER A 176 12.11 -1.19 -23.25
CA SER A 176 12.22 -1.58 -24.68
C SER A 176 11.00 -1.17 -25.53
N ARG A 177 9.92 -0.66 -24.90
CA ARG A 177 8.70 -0.23 -25.59
C ARG A 177 8.62 1.28 -25.83
N LEU A 178 9.62 2.03 -25.42
CA LEU A 178 9.65 3.48 -25.64
C LEU A 178 10.10 3.75 -27.09
N GLU A 179 9.25 4.40 -27.86
CA GLU A 179 9.49 4.80 -29.26
C GLU A 179 9.41 6.31 -29.39
N LYS A 180 10.17 6.89 -30.32
CA LYS A 180 10.00 8.32 -30.64
C LYS A 180 8.56 8.61 -31.04
N ARG A 181 8.10 9.76 -30.63
CA ARG A 181 6.77 10.29 -31.01
C ARG A 181 6.72 10.56 -32.50
N ALA A 182 5.52 10.57 -33.08
CA ALA A 182 5.32 10.82 -34.51
C ALA A 182 5.90 12.17 -34.99
N ASN A 183 6.01 13.15 -34.10
CA ASN A 183 6.63 14.45 -34.37
C ASN A 183 8.16 14.47 -34.18
N GLY A 184 8.81 13.33 -33.98
CA GLY A 184 10.24 13.18 -33.79
C GLY A 184 10.76 13.45 -32.36
N LYS A 185 9.88 13.92 -31.42
CA LYS A 185 10.23 14.14 -30.02
C LYS A 185 10.47 12.81 -29.28
N ASN A 186 11.13 12.92 -28.15
CA ASN A 186 11.41 11.77 -27.31
C ASN A 186 10.13 11.17 -26.70
N PRO A 187 10.12 9.85 -26.42
CA PRO A 187 9.02 9.23 -25.68
C PRO A 187 8.97 9.73 -24.25
N ILE A 188 7.77 9.75 -23.70
CA ILE A 188 7.49 10.16 -22.33
C ILE A 188 7.10 8.94 -21.52
N ILE A 189 7.71 8.74 -20.36
CA ILE A 189 7.28 7.73 -19.40
C ILE A 189 6.89 8.39 -18.07
N VAL A 190 5.69 8.07 -17.59
CA VAL A 190 5.16 8.55 -16.32
C VAL A 190 4.84 7.35 -15.44
N VAL A 191 5.57 7.20 -14.35
CA VAL A 191 5.31 6.19 -13.32
C VAL A 191 4.62 6.88 -12.17
N ILE A 192 3.34 6.57 -11.97
CA ILE A 192 2.59 7.04 -10.82
C ILE A 192 2.42 5.92 -9.82
N ALA A 193 2.76 6.17 -8.58
CA ALA A 193 2.62 5.18 -7.53
C ALA A 193 2.29 5.82 -6.18
N GLN A 194 1.50 5.06 -5.43
CA GLN A 194 1.50 5.16 -3.98
C GLN A 194 2.75 4.42 -3.50
N ARG A 195 3.61 5.11 -2.75
CA ARG A 195 4.81 4.48 -2.20
C ARG A 195 4.39 3.48 -1.12
N LEU A 196 4.91 2.28 -1.19
CA LEU A 196 4.56 1.20 -0.25
C LEU A 196 5.80 0.57 0.40
N HIS A 197 6.94 0.59 -0.27
CA HIS A 197 8.18 -0.01 0.18
C HIS A 197 9.37 0.71 -0.47
N LEU A 198 10.56 0.65 0.16
CA LEU A 198 11.78 1.23 -0.44
C LEU A 198 12.12 0.59 -1.79
N LYS A 199 11.90 -0.71 -1.92
CA LYS A 199 12.12 -1.48 -3.15
C LYS A 199 10.85 -1.61 -4.01
N ASP A 200 9.90 -0.64 -3.92
CA ASP A 200 8.85 -0.51 -4.92
C ASP A 200 9.40 0.02 -6.25
N LEU A 201 8.59 0.19 -7.29
CA LEU A 201 9.10 0.58 -8.61
C LEU A 201 9.85 1.92 -8.60
N HIS A 202 9.39 2.90 -7.81
CA HIS A 202 10.13 4.16 -7.67
C HIS A 202 11.50 3.96 -7.02
N GLY A 203 11.58 3.11 -5.99
CA GLY A 203 12.85 2.75 -5.36
C GLY A 203 13.78 2.02 -6.32
N ILE A 204 13.28 0.99 -7.01
CA ILE A 204 14.03 0.24 -8.03
C ILE A 204 14.60 1.16 -9.11
N ILE A 205 13.82 2.13 -9.57
CA ILE A 205 14.26 3.09 -10.59
C ILE A 205 15.35 4.02 -10.04
N LYS A 206 15.17 4.53 -8.82
CA LYS A 206 16.14 5.45 -8.18
C LYS A 206 17.46 4.80 -7.80
N GLU A 207 17.45 3.49 -7.50
CA GLU A 207 18.68 2.71 -7.30
C GLU A 207 19.54 2.60 -8.57
N ASN A 208 18.89 2.55 -9.74
CA ASN A 208 19.55 2.17 -11.00
C ASN A 208 19.60 3.29 -12.05
N SER A 209 19.10 4.47 -11.74
CA SER A 209 19.03 5.59 -12.69
C SER A 209 19.20 6.93 -11.97
N PRO A 210 19.86 7.91 -12.59
CA PRO A 210 19.94 9.26 -12.04
C PRO A 210 18.53 9.86 -11.90
N TYR A 211 18.33 10.60 -10.81
CA TYR A 211 17.10 11.35 -10.60
C TYR A 211 17.36 12.70 -9.95
N ILE A 212 16.41 13.60 -10.13
CA ILE A 212 16.41 14.96 -9.57
C ILE A 212 15.08 15.20 -8.85
N LYS A 213 15.12 15.86 -7.70
CA LYS A 213 13.89 16.22 -6.96
C LYS A 213 13.05 17.22 -7.74
N GLY A 214 11.72 17.13 -7.61
CA GLY A 214 10.78 17.96 -8.36
C GLY A 214 11.06 19.46 -8.24
N LYS A 215 11.32 19.98 -7.03
CA LYS A 215 11.59 21.42 -6.83
C LYS A 215 12.84 21.89 -7.60
N GLU A 216 13.91 21.13 -7.52
CA GLU A 216 15.15 21.41 -8.26
C GLU A 216 14.94 21.30 -9.78
N ALA A 217 14.20 20.28 -10.24
CA ALA A 217 13.84 20.13 -11.65
C ALA A 217 13.07 21.35 -12.16
N PHE A 218 12.10 21.86 -11.39
CA PHE A 218 11.37 23.09 -11.76
C PHE A 218 12.27 24.31 -11.83
N GLN A 219 13.22 24.48 -10.92
CA GLN A 219 14.19 25.59 -10.97
C GLN A 219 15.02 25.56 -12.27
N ILE A 220 15.51 24.38 -12.68
CA ILE A 220 16.23 24.23 -13.95
C ILE A 220 15.32 24.57 -15.14
N LEU A 221 14.11 24.02 -15.17
CA LEU A 221 13.17 24.19 -16.28
C LEU A 221 12.65 25.64 -16.41
N GLU A 222 12.41 26.31 -15.30
CA GLU A 222 11.97 27.72 -15.27
C GLU A 222 13.07 28.68 -15.73
N ASN A 223 14.33 28.32 -15.48
CA ASN A 223 15.50 29.06 -15.98
C ASN A 223 15.85 28.68 -17.43
N GLY A 224 14.97 27.98 -18.15
CA GLY A 224 15.15 27.62 -19.55
C GLY A 224 15.97 26.36 -19.81
N GLY A 225 16.49 25.71 -18.76
CA GLY A 225 17.27 24.48 -18.85
C GLY A 225 16.46 23.27 -19.29
N THR A 226 17.14 22.13 -19.46
CA THR A 226 16.57 20.83 -19.86
C THR A 226 17.06 19.75 -18.92
N ILE A 227 16.22 18.81 -18.55
CA ILE A 227 16.59 17.64 -17.77
C ILE A 227 17.19 16.59 -18.73
N PRO A 228 18.38 16.03 -18.43
CA PRO A 228 18.99 15.00 -19.30
C PRO A 228 18.06 13.82 -19.52
N PHE A 229 18.06 13.28 -20.75
CA PHE A 229 17.13 12.20 -21.18
C PHE A 229 17.13 10.96 -20.29
N ASN A 230 18.26 10.62 -19.67
CA ASN A 230 18.39 9.46 -18.78
C ASN A 230 18.03 9.77 -17.31
N THR A 231 17.68 11.02 -16.97
CA THR A 231 17.39 11.47 -15.61
C THR A 231 15.89 11.51 -15.35
N TRP A 232 15.47 10.96 -14.21
CA TRP A 232 14.09 10.98 -13.76
C TRP A 232 13.80 12.23 -12.94
N VAL A 233 12.66 12.84 -13.15
CA VAL A 233 12.11 13.86 -12.23
C VAL A 233 11.28 13.15 -11.17
N ASP A 234 11.75 13.17 -9.92
CA ASP A 234 11.04 12.60 -8.76
C ASP A 234 10.14 13.66 -8.13
N LEU A 235 8.89 13.72 -8.57
CA LEU A 235 7.87 14.62 -8.06
C LEU A 235 7.07 13.93 -6.94
N ASN A 236 7.58 14.01 -5.71
CA ASN A 236 6.88 13.57 -4.52
C ASN A 236 6.16 14.76 -3.86
N ILE A 237 4.83 14.64 -3.70
CA ILE A 237 3.98 15.68 -3.09
C ILE A 237 3.32 15.07 -1.84
N PRO A 238 3.88 15.30 -0.63
CA PRO A 238 3.38 14.68 0.60
C PRO A 238 2.05 15.28 1.06
N ALA A 239 1.24 14.47 1.80
CA ALA A 239 -0.03 14.91 2.36
C ALA A 239 0.13 16.06 3.36
N ILE A 240 1.19 16.04 4.15
CA ILE A 240 1.54 17.09 5.11
C ILE A 240 2.95 17.59 4.77
N CYS A 241 3.14 18.89 4.67
CA CYS A 241 4.46 19.46 4.48
C CYS A 241 5.31 19.22 5.74
N THR A 242 6.46 18.57 5.58
CA THR A 242 7.44 18.32 6.66
C THR A 242 8.72 19.14 6.49
N ASN A 243 8.94 19.72 5.31
CA ASN A 243 10.09 20.56 5.00
C ASN A 243 9.68 21.58 3.93
N SER A 244 9.57 22.85 4.29
CA SER A 244 9.18 23.93 3.40
C SER A 244 10.21 24.21 2.29
N GLU A 245 11.48 23.94 2.55
CA GLU A 245 12.55 24.17 1.56
C GLU A 245 12.46 23.17 0.40
N GLU A 246 12.02 21.96 0.67
CA GLU A 246 11.85 20.93 -0.35
C GLU A 246 10.43 20.90 -0.95
N ASP A 247 9.47 21.59 -0.33
CA ASP A 247 8.08 21.57 -0.79
C ASP A 247 7.90 22.38 -2.07
N ILE A 248 7.41 21.71 -3.13
CA ILE A 248 7.23 22.35 -4.44
C ILE A 248 6.09 23.37 -4.44
N LEU A 249 5.15 23.25 -3.51
CA LEU A 249 4.01 24.15 -3.35
C LEU A 249 4.32 25.32 -2.41
N ASN A 250 5.54 25.38 -1.87
CA ASN A 250 5.98 26.36 -0.88
C ASN A 250 5.06 26.42 0.37
N ARG A 251 4.51 25.27 0.79
CA ARG A 251 3.71 25.16 2.01
C ARG A 251 4.58 25.33 3.25
N LYS A 252 3.97 25.82 4.33
CA LYS A 252 4.59 25.83 5.66
C LYS A 252 4.59 24.42 6.23
N VAL A 253 5.54 24.15 7.14
CA VAL A 253 5.55 22.89 7.90
C VAL A 253 4.22 22.73 8.63
N GLY A 254 3.58 21.56 8.49
CA GLY A 254 2.25 21.27 9.02
C GLY A 254 1.10 21.51 8.04
N ASP A 255 1.32 22.27 6.96
CA ASP A 255 0.26 22.51 5.97
C ASP A 255 -0.13 21.22 5.25
N VAL A 256 -1.43 21.04 5.08
CA VAL A 256 -2.03 19.88 4.43
C VAL A 256 -2.20 20.10 2.93
N LEU A 257 -2.01 19.03 2.14
CA LEU A 257 -2.07 19.09 0.68
C LEU A 257 -3.48 19.41 0.15
N TRP A 258 -4.50 18.81 0.74
CA TRP A 258 -5.90 18.98 0.30
C TRP A 258 -6.85 19.01 1.50
N PRO A 259 -6.93 20.15 2.22
CA PRO A 259 -7.69 20.24 3.48
C PRO A 259 -9.19 19.93 3.34
N TYR A 260 -9.77 20.23 2.17
CA TYR A 260 -11.19 19.95 1.92
C TYR A 260 -11.54 18.46 1.99
N GLN A 261 -10.66 17.58 1.47
CA GLN A 261 -10.88 16.13 1.44
C GLN A 261 -10.27 15.42 2.64
N ARG A 262 -9.10 15.86 3.07
CA ARG A 262 -8.26 15.24 4.09
C ARG A 262 -7.64 16.35 4.93
N ASN A 263 -8.35 16.82 5.95
CA ASN A 263 -7.82 17.83 6.86
C ASN A 263 -6.74 17.25 7.79
N TYR A 264 -6.08 18.09 8.55
CA TYR A 264 -4.99 17.69 9.44
C TYR A 264 -5.45 16.67 10.49
N GLU A 265 -6.60 16.90 11.11
CA GLU A 265 -7.16 16.00 12.11
C GLU A 265 -7.43 14.60 11.53
N TRP A 266 -8.04 14.53 10.34
CA TRP A 266 -8.27 13.27 9.65
C TRP A 266 -6.95 12.54 9.39
N LEU A 267 -5.91 13.24 8.91
CA LEU A 267 -4.59 12.66 8.64
C LEU A 267 -3.91 12.15 9.91
N MET A 268 -4.06 12.88 11.05
CA MET A 268 -3.51 12.44 12.33
C MET A 268 -4.27 11.23 12.89
N ASN A 269 -5.58 11.17 12.72
CA ASN A 269 -6.36 9.99 13.08
C ASN A 269 -5.99 8.78 12.23
N GLU A 270 -5.85 8.97 10.92
CA GLU A 270 -5.37 7.91 10.02
C GLU A 270 -3.97 7.41 10.42
N LYS A 271 -3.04 8.33 10.77
CA LYS A 271 -1.73 7.96 11.28
C LYS A 271 -1.80 7.08 12.53
N LYS A 272 -2.71 7.40 13.48
CA LYS A 272 -2.95 6.57 14.67
C LYS A 272 -3.54 5.19 14.33
N GLU A 273 -4.33 5.10 13.26
CA GLU A 273 -4.94 3.83 12.85
C GLU A 273 -3.98 2.89 12.13
N ILE A 274 -3.10 3.41 11.26
CA ILE A 274 -2.22 2.59 10.43
C ILE A 274 -0.75 2.60 10.90
N GLY A 275 -0.40 3.42 11.87
CA GLY A 275 0.96 3.62 12.38
C GLY A 275 1.82 4.52 11.50
N SER A 276 2.89 5.08 12.10
CA SER A 276 3.80 6.02 11.42
C SER A 276 4.50 5.40 10.22
N TYR A 277 4.87 4.11 10.29
CA TYR A 277 5.56 3.43 9.20
C TYR A 277 4.75 3.44 7.89
N LEU A 278 3.53 2.94 7.95
CA LEU A 278 2.63 2.94 6.78
C LEU A 278 2.18 4.34 6.38
N PHE A 279 1.93 5.22 7.35
CA PHE A 279 1.55 6.60 7.08
C PHE A 279 2.63 7.34 6.29
N ASN A 280 3.90 7.20 6.69
CA ASN A 280 5.02 7.83 5.99
C ASN A 280 5.17 7.30 4.56
N ALA A 281 4.98 6.01 4.35
CA ALA A 281 5.00 5.44 3.02
C ALA A 281 3.83 5.96 2.16
N ILE A 282 2.59 5.74 2.60
CA ILE A 282 1.36 5.93 1.83
C ILE A 282 1.01 7.41 1.63
N TYR A 283 1.13 8.22 2.70
CA TYR A 283 0.68 9.62 2.70
C TYR A 283 1.81 10.63 2.53
N GLN A 284 3.04 10.30 2.93
CA GLN A 284 4.18 11.20 2.78
C GLN A 284 5.08 10.84 1.58
N GLY A 285 4.84 9.68 0.95
CA GLY A 285 5.67 9.17 -0.16
C GLY A 285 7.11 8.89 0.25
N LYS A 286 7.34 8.64 1.54
CA LYS A 286 8.64 8.41 2.18
C LYS A 286 8.67 7.06 2.88
N PRO A 287 8.70 5.92 2.13
CA PRO A 287 8.91 4.61 2.75
C PRO A 287 10.27 4.58 3.43
N GLN A 288 10.35 3.89 4.56
CA GLN A 288 11.56 3.77 5.37
C GLN A 288 12.01 2.31 5.43
N GLU A 289 13.28 2.06 5.74
CA GLU A 289 13.70 0.73 6.17
C GLU A 289 13.14 0.46 7.56
N ARG A 290 12.89 -0.82 7.81
CA ARG A 290 12.66 -1.28 9.17
C ARG A 290 14.02 -1.59 9.79
N ASP A 291 14.70 -0.54 10.24
CA ASP A 291 15.94 -0.70 10.96
C ASP A 291 15.66 -1.12 12.41
N GLY A 292 16.10 -2.33 12.79
CA GLY A 292 15.99 -2.83 14.15
C GLY A 292 14.60 -3.36 14.54
N ASN A 293 14.20 -3.11 15.76
CA ASN A 293 13.02 -3.68 16.38
C ASN A 293 11.74 -2.94 15.95
N ILE A 294 10.69 -3.71 15.67
CA ILE A 294 9.40 -3.18 15.20
C ILE A 294 8.68 -2.39 16.30
N PHE A 295 8.82 -2.84 17.54
CA PHE A 295 8.21 -2.19 18.69
C PHE A 295 9.25 -1.41 19.49
N LYS A 296 8.87 -0.23 19.99
CA LYS A 296 9.70 0.60 20.84
C LYS A 296 9.24 0.52 22.28
N ARG A 297 10.20 0.42 23.22
CA ARG A 297 9.92 0.34 24.66
C ARG A 297 9.10 1.53 25.17
N GLU A 298 9.40 2.72 24.66
CA GLU A 298 8.71 3.97 24.99
C GLU A 298 7.20 3.99 24.65
N TRP A 299 6.72 3.04 23.87
CA TRP A 299 5.28 2.90 23.56
C TRP A 299 4.52 2.18 24.68
N PHE A 300 5.22 1.40 25.51
CA PHE A 300 4.64 0.54 26.52
C PHE A 300 4.90 1.02 27.95
N MET A 301 6.02 1.70 28.20
CA MET A 301 6.43 2.07 29.52
C MET A 301 7.31 3.33 29.54
N ASN A 302 7.36 3.97 30.71
CA ASN A 302 8.31 5.03 30.99
C ASN A 302 9.70 4.41 31.16
N THR A 303 10.66 4.78 30.32
CA THR A 303 12.00 4.22 30.31
C THR A 303 12.90 4.74 31.46
N GLU A 304 12.46 5.78 32.18
CA GLU A 304 13.17 6.35 33.32
C GLU A 304 12.70 5.75 34.65
N THR A 305 11.39 5.47 34.76
CA THR A 305 10.75 4.97 35.97
C THR A 305 10.37 3.49 35.94
N ASP A 306 10.54 2.83 34.80
CA ASP A 306 10.10 1.46 34.53
C ASP A 306 8.56 1.24 34.74
N GLU A 307 7.78 2.31 34.76
CA GLU A 307 6.35 2.23 34.93
C GLU A 307 5.65 1.87 33.61
N ILE A 308 4.86 0.79 33.64
CA ILE A 308 4.11 0.32 32.46
C ILE A 308 2.89 1.20 32.25
N TYR A 309 2.74 1.76 31.05
CA TYR A 309 1.57 2.55 30.68
C TYR A 309 0.32 1.67 30.54
N ARG A 310 -0.84 2.23 30.81
CA ARG A 310 -2.14 1.57 30.63
C ARG A 310 -2.26 0.24 31.39
N GLN A 311 -1.60 0.09 32.53
CA GLN A 311 -1.79 -1.06 33.40
C GLN A 311 -3.13 -0.95 34.16
N ILE A 312 -3.91 -2.04 34.20
CA ILE A 312 -5.21 -2.12 34.84
C ILE A 312 -5.23 -3.27 35.85
N ASP A 313 -5.98 -3.13 36.92
CA ASP A 313 -6.12 -4.15 37.96
C ASP A 313 -7.33 -5.07 37.69
N ASN A 314 -8.34 -4.60 36.93
CA ASN A 314 -9.54 -5.35 36.60
C ASN A 314 -9.86 -5.22 35.11
N ILE A 315 -10.39 -6.28 34.54
CA ILE A 315 -10.87 -6.31 33.15
C ILE A 315 -12.18 -5.52 33.09
N PRO A 316 -12.36 -4.58 32.12
CA PRO A 316 -13.66 -3.94 31.92
C PRO A 316 -14.77 -4.97 31.65
N GLU A 317 -15.94 -4.75 32.24
CA GLU A 317 -17.06 -5.68 32.12
C GLU A 317 -17.54 -5.85 30.68
N ASN A 318 -18.07 -7.02 30.38
CA ASN A 318 -18.72 -7.37 29.11
C ASN A 318 -17.85 -7.25 27.84
N LEU A 319 -16.53 -7.27 27.94
CA LEU A 319 -15.69 -7.32 26.77
C LEU A 319 -15.62 -8.75 26.20
N PRO A 320 -15.73 -8.90 24.86
CA PRO A 320 -15.49 -10.18 24.22
C PRO A 320 -14.01 -10.57 24.38
N THR A 321 -13.75 -11.83 24.76
CA THR A 321 -12.42 -12.38 24.94
C THR A 321 -12.04 -13.36 23.84
N MET A 322 -10.73 -13.47 23.58
CA MET A 322 -10.17 -14.43 22.64
C MET A 322 -8.79 -14.90 23.10
N ARG A 323 -8.58 -16.21 23.07
CA ARG A 323 -7.27 -16.84 23.21
C ARG A 323 -6.75 -17.17 21.82
N TYR A 324 -5.62 -16.62 21.43
CA TYR A 324 -4.95 -16.95 20.18
C TYR A 324 -3.70 -17.78 20.46
N TRP A 325 -3.61 -18.96 19.85
CA TRP A 325 -2.51 -19.88 20.01
C TRP A 325 -1.62 -19.88 18.77
N ASP A 326 -0.32 -19.78 19.01
CA ASP A 326 0.75 -20.15 18.10
C ASP A 326 1.47 -21.39 18.68
N PHE A 327 1.39 -22.50 17.99
CA PHE A 327 1.97 -23.76 18.46
C PHE A 327 3.32 -23.97 17.80
N GLY A 328 4.40 -23.82 18.57
CA GLY A 328 5.75 -24.16 18.13
C GLY A 328 5.93 -25.65 17.78
N ALA A 329 6.95 -25.95 16.98
CA ALA A 329 7.30 -27.33 16.66
C ALA A 329 7.63 -28.12 17.92
N SER A 330 7.06 -29.31 18.07
CA SER A 330 7.16 -30.13 19.29
C SER A 330 8.59 -30.53 19.63
N GLY A 331 9.01 -30.28 20.88
CA GLY A 331 10.27 -30.77 21.49
C GLY A 331 11.14 -29.68 22.10
N LYS A 332 12.08 -30.07 22.99
CA LYS A 332 12.98 -29.13 23.71
C LYS A 332 13.87 -28.25 22.82
N LYS A 333 14.04 -28.62 21.54
CA LYS A 333 14.84 -27.87 20.54
C LYS A 333 13.96 -27.08 19.57
N GLY A 334 12.62 -27.21 19.64
CA GLY A 334 11.67 -26.49 18.79
C GLY A 334 11.39 -25.07 19.29
N ASP A 335 10.59 -24.34 18.53
CA ASP A 335 10.06 -23.03 18.89
C ASP A 335 9.11 -23.16 20.09
N ALA A 336 8.92 -22.10 20.86
CA ALA A 336 8.01 -22.10 21.98
C ALA A 336 6.55 -22.09 21.47
N THR A 337 5.65 -22.60 22.31
CA THR A 337 4.21 -22.41 22.10
C THR A 337 3.79 -21.18 22.89
N ALA A 338 2.99 -20.31 22.29
CA ALA A 338 2.42 -19.16 22.95
C ALA A 338 0.91 -19.05 22.76
N GLY A 339 0.19 -18.71 23.83
CA GLY A 339 -1.24 -18.49 23.83
C GLY A 339 -1.59 -17.18 24.50
N ALA A 340 -2.00 -16.15 23.75
CA ALA A 340 -2.35 -14.84 24.25
C ALA A 340 -3.86 -14.72 24.48
N LEU A 341 -4.28 -14.42 25.74
CA LEU A 341 -5.66 -14.05 26.04
C LEU A 341 -5.81 -12.53 25.93
N THR A 342 -6.72 -12.12 25.08
CA THR A 342 -6.97 -10.70 24.82
C THR A 342 -8.46 -10.37 24.88
N ALA A 343 -8.80 -9.11 25.18
CA ALA A 343 -10.13 -8.56 24.99
C ALA A 343 -10.08 -7.33 24.06
N TRP A 344 -11.23 -6.94 23.55
CA TRP A 344 -11.34 -5.84 22.59
C TRP A 344 -12.62 -5.03 22.82
N ASP A 345 -12.49 -3.70 22.96
CA ASP A 345 -13.62 -2.78 23.15
C ASP A 345 -14.09 -2.08 21.84
N GLY A 346 -13.48 -2.41 20.71
CA GLY A 346 -13.71 -1.72 19.42
C GLY A 346 -12.60 -0.75 19.03
N THR A 347 -11.76 -0.35 19.98
CA THR A 347 -10.69 0.65 19.82
C THR A 347 -9.36 0.19 20.41
N ASN A 348 -9.42 -0.38 21.62
CA ASN A 348 -8.27 -0.77 22.41
C ASN A 348 -8.19 -2.29 22.55
N ILE A 349 -6.96 -2.81 22.59
CA ILE A 349 -6.70 -4.21 22.92
C ILE A 349 -6.26 -4.30 24.39
N TYR A 350 -6.80 -5.29 25.08
CA TYR A 350 -6.46 -5.61 26.47
C TYR A 350 -5.73 -6.94 26.48
N ILE A 351 -4.49 -6.97 26.94
CA ILE A 351 -3.69 -8.19 27.14
C ILE A 351 -3.94 -8.68 28.56
N LEU A 352 -4.60 -9.83 28.68
CA LEU A 352 -5.12 -10.33 29.94
C LEU A 352 -4.27 -11.44 30.54
N ASP A 353 -3.68 -12.30 29.68
CA ASP A 353 -2.81 -13.39 30.09
C ASP A 353 -1.96 -13.88 28.89
N ILE A 354 -0.77 -14.36 29.17
CA ILE A 354 0.11 -15.03 28.22
C ILE A 354 0.55 -16.36 28.78
N ASN A 355 0.19 -17.43 28.10
CA ASN A 355 0.71 -18.78 28.38
C ASN A 355 1.80 -19.10 27.37
N THR A 356 3.04 -19.30 27.80
CA THR A 356 4.16 -19.62 26.91
C THR A 356 5.09 -20.67 27.50
N GLY A 357 5.71 -21.45 26.63
CA GLY A 357 6.68 -22.46 27.04
C GLY A 357 7.11 -23.39 25.91
N LYS A 358 8.21 -24.09 26.14
CA LYS A 358 8.68 -25.16 25.26
C LYS A 358 8.08 -26.49 25.73
N TYR A 359 7.03 -26.90 25.06
CA TYR A 359 6.23 -28.05 25.45
C TYR A 359 6.49 -29.28 24.55
N SER A 360 6.46 -30.47 25.14
CA SER A 360 6.30 -31.70 24.38
C SER A 360 4.88 -31.80 23.81
N ALA A 361 4.64 -32.65 22.82
CA ALA A 361 3.31 -32.80 22.21
C ALA A 361 2.20 -33.07 23.23
N SER A 362 2.46 -33.92 24.24
CA SER A 362 1.51 -34.20 25.33
C SER A 362 1.27 -33.00 26.22
N GLN A 363 2.30 -32.23 26.51
CA GLN A 363 2.21 -31.00 27.31
C GLN A 363 1.45 -29.90 26.56
N VAL A 364 1.59 -29.79 25.23
CA VAL A 364 0.78 -28.86 24.41
C VAL A 364 -0.70 -29.15 24.59
N LEU A 365 -1.12 -30.45 24.48
CA LEU A 365 -2.51 -30.86 24.65
C LEU A 365 -3.04 -30.55 26.06
N SER A 366 -2.30 -30.94 27.10
CA SER A 366 -2.73 -30.72 28.49
C SER A 366 -2.75 -29.24 28.86
N THR A 367 -1.79 -28.43 28.35
CA THR A 367 -1.75 -26.99 28.57
C THR A 367 -2.93 -26.30 27.87
N PHE A 368 -3.20 -26.65 26.61
CA PHE A 368 -4.36 -26.16 25.89
C PHE A 368 -5.67 -26.44 26.62
N GLU A 369 -5.86 -27.69 27.07
CA GLU A 369 -7.07 -28.12 27.78
C GLU A 369 -7.25 -27.35 29.08
N ARG A 370 -6.24 -27.30 29.93
CA ARG A 370 -6.27 -26.57 31.20
C ARG A 370 -6.57 -25.08 30.98
N THR A 371 -5.90 -24.46 30.01
CA THR A 371 -6.08 -23.04 29.69
C THR A 371 -7.49 -22.76 29.16
N ALA A 372 -8.00 -23.60 28.26
CA ALA A 372 -9.36 -23.45 27.74
C ALA A 372 -10.43 -23.58 28.82
N LEU A 373 -10.27 -24.53 29.73
CA LEU A 373 -11.18 -24.68 30.88
C LEU A 373 -11.13 -23.46 31.83
N HIS A 374 -9.94 -22.89 32.06
CA HIS A 374 -9.77 -21.69 32.87
C HIS A 374 -10.38 -20.46 32.21
N ASP A 375 -10.18 -20.26 30.91
CA ASP A 375 -10.71 -19.12 30.14
C ASP A 375 -12.23 -19.14 29.96
N GLY A 376 -12.86 -20.33 30.07
CA GLY A 376 -14.28 -20.51 29.95
C GLY A 376 -14.81 -20.60 28.51
N VAL A 377 -16.06 -21.06 28.37
CA VAL A 377 -16.71 -21.38 27.09
C VAL A 377 -17.00 -20.17 26.22
N ASP A 378 -17.13 -18.98 26.81
CA ASP A 378 -17.43 -17.73 26.11
C ASP A 378 -16.18 -17.14 25.41
N THR A 379 -15.00 -17.57 25.83
CA THR A 379 -13.75 -17.18 25.19
C THR A 379 -13.58 -17.85 23.84
N LYS A 380 -13.43 -17.04 22.79
CA LYS A 380 -13.13 -17.53 21.43
C LYS A 380 -11.72 -18.09 21.39
N ILE A 381 -11.54 -19.30 20.88
CA ILE A 381 -10.21 -19.90 20.69
C ILE A 381 -9.84 -19.85 19.20
N ARG A 382 -8.66 -19.31 18.92
CA ARG A 382 -8.06 -19.23 17.59
C ARG A 382 -6.69 -19.87 17.62
N ILE A 383 -6.37 -20.59 16.55
CA ILE A 383 -5.11 -21.32 16.43
C ILE A 383 -4.48 -20.94 15.10
N GLU A 384 -3.24 -20.51 15.14
CA GLU A 384 -2.47 -20.27 13.93
C GLU A 384 -2.40 -21.53 13.07
N GLN A 385 -2.74 -21.39 11.80
CA GLN A 385 -2.71 -22.49 10.85
C GLN A 385 -1.69 -22.18 9.76
N GLU A 386 -0.51 -22.72 9.94
CA GLU A 386 0.53 -22.69 8.91
C GLU A 386 0.15 -23.55 7.69
N PRO A 387 0.79 -23.29 6.52
CA PRO A 387 0.67 -24.17 5.37
C PRO A 387 1.18 -25.59 5.70
N GLY A 388 0.31 -26.58 5.70
CA GLY A 388 0.64 -27.99 6.00
C GLY A 388 -0.52 -28.76 6.61
N ALA A 389 -0.29 -30.04 6.89
CA ALA A 389 -1.32 -30.92 7.44
C ALA A 389 -1.36 -30.92 8.98
N GLY A 390 -0.22 -30.65 9.65
CA GLY A 390 -0.07 -30.80 11.10
C GLY A 390 -1.00 -29.92 11.92
N SER A 391 -0.98 -28.61 11.72
CA SER A 391 -1.85 -27.67 12.43
C SER A 391 -3.34 -27.94 12.17
N LYS A 392 -3.70 -28.35 10.94
CA LYS A 392 -5.08 -28.71 10.60
C LYS A 392 -5.55 -29.97 11.32
N LEU A 393 -4.68 -30.98 11.46
CA LEU A 393 -4.98 -32.20 12.20
C LEU A 393 -5.19 -31.91 13.69
N LEU A 394 -4.31 -31.10 14.29
CA LEU A 394 -4.40 -30.67 15.69
C LEU A 394 -5.70 -29.92 15.98
N ILE A 395 -6.05 -28.94 15.13
CA ILE A 395 -7.31 -28.19 15.25
C ILE A 395 -8.53 -29.15 15.18
N ASN A 396 -8.51 -30.13 14.26
CA ASN A 396 -9.58 -31.09 14.14
C ASN A 396 -9.65 -32.04 15.35
N GLN A 397 -8.51 -32.40 15.94
CA GLN A 397 -8.45 -33.19 17.17
C GLN A 397 -9.12 -32.45 18.33
N PHE A 398 -8.79 -31.19 18.55
CA PHE A 398 -9.44 -30.35 19.58
C PHE A 398 -10.95 -30.25 19.35
N ARG A 399 -11.40 -30.01 18.12
CA ARG A 399 -12.82 -29.84 17.80
C ARG A 399 -13.63 -31.15 17.99
N ARG A 400 -12.99 -32.28 17.84
CA ARG A 400 -13.62 -33.61 18.04
C ARG A 400 -13.61 -34.07 19.49
N ASN A 401 -12.81 -33.47 20.35
CA ASN A 401 -12.77 -33.80 21.77
C ASN A 401 -14.10 -33.37 22.43
N PRO A 402 -14.82 -34.31 23.11
CA PRO A 402 -16.10 -34.01 23.79
C PRO A 402 -16.03 -32.85 24.78
N THR A 403 -14.89 -32.68 25.46
CA THR A 403 -14.63 -31.56 26.40
C THR A 403 -14.84 -30.18 25.74
N PHE A 404 -14.49 -30.08 24.46
CA PHE A 404 -14.55 -28.81 23.75
C PHE A 404 -15.79 -28.63 22.85
N LYS A 405 -16.79 -29.46 22.96
CA LYS A 405 -18.01 -29.41 22.12
C LYS A 405 -18.71 -28.04 22.16
N LYS A 406 -18.64 -27.33 23.28
CA LYS A 406 -19.25 -26.02 23.47
C LYS A 406 -18.32 -24.85 23.13
N TYR A 407 -17.03 -25.11 22.89
CA TYR A 407 -16.03 -24.05 22.64
C TYR A 407 -16.00 -23.62 21.19
N ASN A 408 -15.77 -22.33 20.95
CA ASN A 408 -15.64 -21.76 19.62
C ASN A 408 -14.19 -21.80 19.13
N ILE A 409 -13.73 -23.02 18.71
CA ILE A 409 -12.36 -23.25 18.23
C ILE A 409 -12.29 -23.14 16.71
N ARG A 410 -11.40 -22.27 16.19
CA ARG A 410 -11.18 -22.10 14.75
C ARG A 410 -9.71 -21.91 14.42
N GLY A 411 -9.27 -22.50 13.29
CA GLY A 411 -7.98 -22.22 12.70
C GLY A 411 -7.97 -20.87 11.98
N ASP A 412 -6.85 -20.15 12.07
CA ASP A 412 -6.58 -18.92 11.36
C ASP A 412 -5.44 -19.13 10.36
N LYS A 413 -5.76 -19.13 9.07
CA LYS A 413 -4.77 -19.35 8.00
C LYS A 413 -3.90 -18.13 7.83
N VAL A 414 -2.61 -18.28 8.04
CA VAL A 414 -1.62 -17.22 7.90
C VAL A 414 -0.92 -17.34 6.55
N LYS A 415 -0.79 -16.20 5.85
CA LYS A 415 -0.20 -16.13 4.51
C LYS A 415 0.83 -15.01 4.35
N LEU A 416 0.92 -14.10 5.32
CA LEU A 416 1.75 -12.91 5.25
C LEU A 416 3.01 -13.10 6.08
N LYS A 417 4.11 -12.47 5.70
CA LYS A 417 5.34 -12.38 6.51
C LYS A 417 5.05 -11.77 7.88
N LYS A 418 5.80 -12.18 8.89
CA LYS A 418 5.66 -11.75 10.30
C LYS A 418 5.66 -10.23 10.45
N ALA A 419 6.61 -9.54 9.80
CA ALA A 419 6.70 -8.09 9.82
C ALA A 419 5.44 -7.38 9.26
N VAL A 420 4.81 -7.92 8.21
CA VAL A 420 3.56 -7.35 7.64
C VAL A 420 2.37 -7.63 8.55
N ARG A 421 2.36 -8.79 9.20
CA ARG A 421 1.30 -9.18 10.15
C ARG A 421 1.26 -8.26 11.37
N SER A 422 2.43 -7.80 11.84
CA SER A 422 2.54 -6.99 13.05
C SER A 422 2.05 -5.54 12.92
N PHE A 423 1.76 -5.03 11.71
CA PHE A 423 1.35 -3.63 11.49
C PHE A 423 0.18 -3.17 12.36
N ASN A 424 -0.83 -4.02 12.55
CA ASN A 424 -1.98 -3.65 13.37
C ASN A 424 -1.62 -3.53 14.86
N LEU A 425 -0.79 -4.44 15.37
CA LEU A 425 -0.33 -4.40 16.75
C LEU A 425 0.65 -3.25 16.98
N GLU A 426 1.56 -3.01 16.03
CA GLU A 426 2.48 -1.88 16.00
C GLU A 426 1.72 -0.55 16.08
N ALA A 427 0.71 -0.37 15.25
CA ALA A 427 -0.11 0.85 15.24
C ALA A 427 -0.86 1.07 16.57
N LEU A 428 -1.39 0.00 17.19
CA LEU A 428 -2.02 0.09 18.51
C LEU A 428 -1.01 0.43 19.60
N ALA A 429 0.20 -0.14 19.55
CA ALA A 429 1.27 0.15 20.51
C ALA A 429 1.71 1.62 20.39
N GLU A 430 2.02 2.09 19.19
CA GLU A 430 2.41 3.48 18.94
C GLU A 430 1.32 4.48 19.35
N ALA A 431 0.05 4.12 19.17
CA ALA A 431 -1.09 4.96 19.55
C ALA A 431 -1.43 4.89 21.05
N GLY A 432 -0.72 4.10 21.89
CA GLY A 432 -1.01 3.90 23.31
C GLY A 432 -2.37 3.22 23.58
N ARG A 433 -2.78 2.31 22.66
CA ARG A 433 -4.06 1.58 22.70
C ARG A 433 -3.94 0.14 23.18
N ILE A 434 -2.82 -0.20 23.87
CA ILE A 434 -2.61 -1.50 24.47
C ILE A 434 -2.74 -1.35 25.99
N TYR A 435 -3.67 -2.09 26.58
CA TYR A 435 -3.87 -2.16 28.03
C TYR A 435 -3.36 -3.49 28.55
N TRP A 436 -2.78 -3.46 29.74
CA TRP A 436 -2.14 -4.61 30.39
C TRP A 436 -2.85 -4.96 31.67
N LEU A 437 -3.41 -6.15 31.79
CA LEU A 437 -3.81 -6.65 33.10
C LEU A 437 -2.55 -6.83 33.94
N ARG A 438 -2.54 -6.26 35.17
CA ARG A 438 -1.39 -6.30 36.06
C ARG A 438 -0.95 -7.74 36.34
N GLY A 439 0.29 -8.05 36.04
CA GLY A 439 0.90 -9.35 36.27
C GLY A 439 2.42 -9.26 36.26
N SER A 440 3.08 -10.20 36.94
CA SER A 440 4.55 -10.28 36.98
C SER A 440 5.18 -10.54 35.61
N TRP A 441 4.41 -11.02 34.64
CA TRP A 441 4.84 -11.34 33.29
C TRP A 441 4.87 -10.13 32.34
N ASN A 442 4.34 -8.98 32.73
CA ASN A 442 4.18 -7.83 31.81
C ASN A 442 5.52 -7.37 31.23
N ILE A 443 6.57 -7.24 32.07
CA ILE A 443 7.88 -6.76 31.62
C ILE A 443 8.50 -7.75 30.61
N ASP A 444 8.44 -9.04 30.91
CA ASP A 444 9.01 -10.08 30.03
C ASP A 444 8.36 -10.06 28.65
N ILE A 445 7.04 -9.83 28.59
CA ILE A 445 6.31 -9.72 27.31
C ILE A 445 6.67 -8.44 26.56
N ILE A 446 6.82 -7.31 27.27
CA ILE A 446 7.29 -6.06 26.65
C ILE A 446 8.70 -6.23 26.09
N ASP A 447 9.60 -6.87 26.81
CA ASP A 447 10.96 -7.17 26.34
C ASP A 447 10.95 -8.04 25.10
N HIS A 448 10.10 -9.06 25.09
CA HIS A 448 9.91 -9.91 23.92
C HIS A 448 9.41 -9.11 22.70
N LEU A 449 8.37 -8.28 22.87
CA LEU A 449 7.87 -7.40 21.80
C LEU A 449 8.96 -6.44 21.30
N VAL A 450 9.68 -5.79 22.20
CA VAL A 450 10.75 -4.85 21.86
C VAL A 450 11.91 -5.53 21.13
N SER A 451 12.16 -6.82 21.36
CA SER A 451 13.20 -7.59 20.66
C SER A 451 12.77 -8.07 19.26
N PHE A 452 11.49 -7.97 18.91
CA PHE A 452 10.94 -8.51 17.68
C PHE A 452 11.36 -7.69 16.45
N THR A 453 12.01 -8.33 15.49
CA THR A 453 12.46 -7.72 14.23
C THR A 453 11.64 -8.11 13.02
N GLY A 454 10.74 -9.09 13.16
CA GLY A 454 10.00 -9.67 12.04
C GLY A 454 10.83 -10.53 11.09
N GLN A 455 12.09 -10.82 11.43
CA GLN A 455 12.97 -11.72 10.69
C GLN A 455 12.86 -13.14 11.23
N ASP A 456 13.00 -14.14 10.35
CA ASP A 456 12.97 -15.54 10.73
C ASP A 456 14.18 -15.91 11.62
N GLY A 457 14.00 -16.92 12.49
CA GLY A 457 15.07 -17.48 13.31
C GLY A 457 15.32 -16.77 14.66
N LYS A 458 14.47 -15.82 15.04
CA LYS A 458 14.43 -15.24 16.40
C LYS A 458 13.14 -15.65 17.12
N PRO A 459 13.14 -15.75 18.47
CA PRO A 459 11.93 -16.05 19.24
C PRO A 459 10.84 -15.00 18.93
N ASP A 460 9.68 -15.45 18.46
CA ASP A 460 8.61 -14.59 18.03
C ASP A 460 7.21 -15.10 18.40
N ASP A 461 7.11 -16.28 19.00
CA ASP A 461 5.85 -16.97 19.32
C ASP A 461 4.85 -16.09 20.07
N ILE A 462 5.32 -15.32 21.08
CA ILE A 462 4.47 -14.39 21.84
C ILE A 462 3.96 -13.27 20.93
N THR A 463 4.86 -12.68 20.15
CA THR A 463 4.49 -11.61 19.20
C THR A 463 3.53 -12.12 18.14
N ASP A 464 3.72 -13.32 17.62
CA ASP A 464 2.84 -13.94 16.64
C ASP A 464 1.45 -14.22 17.23
N SER A 465 1.37 -14.70 18.47
CA SER A 465 0.10 -14.90 19.16
C SER A 465 -0.68 -13.59 19.41
N LEU A 466 0.00 -12.53 19.86
CA LEU A 466 -0.60 -11.20 20.05
C LEU A 466 -1.01 -10.56 18.72
N THR A 467 -0.15 -10.67 17.72
CA THR A 467 -0.40 -10.17 16.35
C THR A 467 -1.60 -10.86 15.72
N GLY A 468 -1.67 -12.18 15.82
CA GLY A 468 -2.79 -12.98 15.31
C GLY A 468 -4.11 -12.59 15.97
N SER A 469 -4.11 -12.42 17.29
CA SER A 469 -5.26 -11.92 18.04
C SER A 469 -5.70 -10.53 17.58
N CYS A 470 -4.77 -9.58 17.52
CA CYS A 470 -5.03 -8.22 17.07
C CYS A 470 -5.62 -8.19 15.65
N ASN A 471 -5.07 -8.97 14.73
CA ASN A 471 -5.53 -9.04 13.35
C ASN A 471 -6.96 -9.58 13.23
N ILE A 472 -7.37 -10.51 14.10
CA ILE A 472 -8.74 -11.01 14.10
C ILE A 472 -9.71 -9.96 14.66
N TRP A 473 -9.35 -9.26 15.74
CA TRP A 473 -10.20 -8.20 16.30
C TRP A 473 -10.45 -7.06 15.31
N ARG A 474 -9.47 -6.67 14.52
CA ARG A 474 -9.54 -5.59 13.53
C ARG A 474 -10.09 -6.01 12.17
N ARG A 475 -10.40 -7.32 11.94
CA ARG A 475 -11.06 -7.74 10.69
C ARG A 475 -12.45 -7.12 10.57
N PRO A 476 -12.79 -6.49 9.42
CA PRO A 476 -14.14 -6.00 9.19
C PRO A 476 -15.14 -7.16 9.34
N ARG A 477 -16.16 -6.98 10.17
CA ARG A 477 -17.25 -7.94 10.24
C ARG A 477 -17.90 -8.02 8.87
N ARG A 478 -17.90 -9.19 8.22
CA ARG A 478 -18.72 -9.42 7.03
C ARG A 478 -20.16 -9.08 7.40
N LYS A 479 -20.74 -8.05 6.77
CA LYS A 479 -22.20 -7.87 6.82
C LYS A 479 -22.81 -9.14 6.21
N ILE A 480 -23.46 -9.95 7.02
CA ILE A 480 -24.34 -10.98 6.54
C ILE A 480 -25.54 -10.20 6.03
N ASN A 481 -25.67 -10.08 4.71
CA ASN A 481 -26.93 -9.64 4.13
C ASN A 481 -27.94 -10.76 4.47
N VAL A 482 -28.85 -10.49 5.39
CA VAL A 482 -30.06 -11.27 5.65
C VAL A 482 -31.08 -10.90 4.61
#